data_2795b539999397122c5b278660040e2a
#
_entry.id   2795b539999397122c5b278660040e2a
#
_cell.length_a   1.000
_cell.length_b   1.000
_cell.length_c   1.000
_cell.angle_alpha   90.00
_cell.angle_beta   90.00
_cell.angle_gamma   90.00
#
_symmetry.space_group_name_H-M   'P 1'
#
loop_
_entity.id
_entity.type
_entity.pdbx_description
1 polymer ?
#
loop_
_entity_poly.entity_id
_entity_poly.type
_entity_poly.pdbx_seq_one_letter_code
_entity_poly.pdbx_strand_id
1 'polypeptide(L)'
;MPSILDRKNPQTGVHIAIIGMTLFGVLRRLTGSYMASGIMAISVIVLYGVMTGMASSTVRAMIMMVISVIGQVKGRSPDMLTSAGTASVIQALIDPGIILDAGFQLSFAAVLGMAVPGALMKKLIPTKNKVVSTLVMNLAITLATGPLVIFYYYQFPLYSIFLNLLIVPLVSVIIFVSIVVIAAMLIFPGILQGNEMAVGIGAFPVKLILAIYRQLCEWAMKLPFYSINTGHVSVMMIVVFYMAMVGVLILLVRAKSADCARVRRRMVCLCAAVIITLCCVCYEAASFDREFRVVFMDVGQGDGILIRSGMGVNILIDGGSSSSNKVGEYVMAPVLKFYGAAHVDYAFVTHGDKDHVSGIQYLLSDTNSGIRIDNLVVPMYGDIENMGELLELAEKRGVNIIYMDGGSQMSCGKDAAKVWLNFLHPSEKTDIKDANDLSAVIRLEYRGYSVLFTGDLGEDGERELISEGGDLSADVLKVGHHGSRYSTSGEFLRAVDPDLAIISAGENNRYGHPHGETLERLDACGADVMSTIDYGAICVEITDGGISVTGYR
;
A
#
# COMPACT_ATOMS: atom_id res chain seq x y z
N MET A 1 3.08 -3.33 -13.82
CA MET A 1 2.34 -3.60 -12.56
C MET A 1 0.88 -3.83 -12.91
N PRO A 2 0.18 -4.89 -12.43
CA PRO A 2 -1.26 -4.98 -12.64
C PRO A 2 -1.91 -3.80 -11.91
N SER A 3 -2.87 -3.15 -12.57
CA SER A 3 -3.54 -1.94 -12.11
C SER A 3 -4.00 -2.05 -10.67
N ILE A 4 -3.52 -1.17 -9.82
CA ILE A 4 -3.82 -1.09 -8.37
C ILE A 4 -5.31 -0.74 -8.12
N LEU A 5 -6.04 -0.37 -9.18
CA LEU A 5 -7.42 0.12 -9.14
C LEU A 5 -8.49 -0.92 -8.76
N ASP A 6 -8.17 -2.22 -8.72
CA ASP A 6 -9.14 -3.29 -8.44
C ASP A 6 -9.00 -3.92 -7.03
N ARG A 7 -8.36 -3.25 -6.06
CA ARG A 7 -8.24 -3.74 -4.68
C ARG A 7 -9.59 -3.69 -3.94
N LYS A 8 -10.48 -4.60 -4.28
CA LYS A 8 -11.68 -4.89 -3.48
C LYS A 8 -11.25 -5.50 -2.15
N ASN A 9 -11.77 -4.95 -1.08
CA ASN A 9 -11.44 -5.21 0.33
C ASN A 9 -11.44 -6.73 0.68
N PRO A 10 -10.32 -7.36 1.11
CA PRO A 10 -10.20 -8.82 1.27
C PRO A 10 -10.92 -9.40 2.50
N GLN A 11 -11.58 -8.59 3.33
CA GLN A 11 -12.16 -9.03 4.60
C GLN A 11 -13.52 -9.76 4.51
N THR A 12 -14.16 -9.83 3.35
CA THR A 12 -15.54 -10.33 3.20
C THR A 12 -15.71 -11.86 3.38
N GLY A 13 -14.68 -12.66 3.19
CA GLY A 13 -14.80 -14.13 3.18
C GLY A 13 -15.10 -14.79 4.53
N VAL A 14 -14.58 -14.25 5.65
CA VAL A 14 -14.81 -14.80 7.00
C VAL A 14 -16.27 -14.61 7.42
N HIS A 15 -16.86 -13.47 7.07
CA HIS A 15 -18.24 -13.12 7.40
C HIS A 15 -19.24 -14.13 6.79
N ILE A 16 -19.01 -14.53 5.54
CA ILE A 16 -19.88 -15.46 4.82
C ILE A 16 -19.88 -16.84 5.45
N ALA A 17 -18.72 -17.36 5.84
CA ALA A 17 -18.65 -18.65 6.50
C ALA A 17 -19.42 -18.65 7.84
N ILE A 18 -19.29 -17.57 8.63
CA ILE A 18 -19.98 -17.40 9.91
C ILE A 18 -21.48 -17.28 9.70
N ILE A 19 -21.93 -16.38 8.81
CA ILE A 19 -23.33 -16.17 8.48
C ILE A 19 -23.95 -17.48 8.00
N GLY A 20 -23.31 -18.12 7.04
CA GLY A 20 -23.83 -19.31 6.41
C GLY A 20 -23.98 -20.51 7.33
N MET A 21 -22.94 -20.81 8.10
CA MET A 21 -23.00 -21.94 9.04
C MET A 21 -23.94 -21.68 10.21
N THR A 22 -24.01 -20.45 10.71
CA THR A 22 -24.95 -20.06 11.76
C THR A 22 -26.40 -20.15 11.25
N LEU A 23 -26.66 -19.55 10.08
CA LEU A 23 -27.97 -19.59 9.44
C LEU A 23 -28.41 -21.04 9.16
N PHE A 24 -27.50 -21.84 8.58
CA PHE A 24 -27.78 -23.25 8.33
C PHE A 24 -28.11 -24.00 9.64
N GLY A 25 -27.36 -23.76 10.71
CA GLY A 25 -27.60 -24.38 12.03
C GLY A 25 -28.95 -24.00 12.63
N VAL A 26 -29.35 -22.73 12.52
CA VAL A 26 -30.65 -22.22 12.99
C VAL A 26 -31.78 -22.81 12.15
N LEU A 27 -31.68 -22.69 10.82
CA LEU A 27 -32.69 -23.23 9.91
C LEU A 27 -32.89 -24.74 10.07
N ARG A 28 -31.81 -25.48 10.30
CA ARG A 28 -31.89 -26.93 10.57
C ARG A 28 -32.67 -27.26 11.84
N ARG A 29 -32.52 -26.44 12.89
CA ARG A 29 -33.29 -26.63 14.14
C ARG A 29 -34.77 -26.32 13.93
N LEU A 30 -35.09 -25.36 13.05
CA LEU A 30 -36.45 -24.93 12.77
C LEU A 30 -37.16 -25.89 11.80
N THR A 31 -36.49 -26.33 10.73
CA THR A 31 -37.09 -27.13 9.67
C THR A 31 -36.98 -28.64 9.86
N GLY A 32 -36.03 -29.08 10.71
CA GLY A 32 -35.70 -30.50 10.89
C GLY A 32 -35.05 -31.18 9.67
N SER A 33 -34.91 -30.44 8.54
CA SER A 33 -34.42 -30.96 7.26
C SER A 33 -33.06 -30.38 6.90
N TYR A 34 -32.05 -31.22 6.64
CA TYR A 34 -30.76 -30.81 6.13
C TYR A 34 -30.84 -30.16 4.74
N MET A 35 -31.69 -30.73 3.88
CA MET A 35 -31.79 -30.28 2.50
C MET A 35 -32.49 -28.92 2.39
N ALA A 36 -33.64 -28.73 3.07
CA ALA A 36 -34.34 -27.45 3.07
C ALA A 36 -33.48 -26.33 3.69
N SER A 37 -32.87 -26.59 4.83
CA SER A 37 -31.97 -25.66 5.51
C SER A 37 -30.76 -25.30 4.64
N GLY A 38 -30.21 -26.28 3.92
CA GLY A 38 -29.10 -26.11 3.02
C GLY A 38 -29.44 -25.20 1.84
N ILE A 39 -30.56 -25.46 1.18
CA ILE A 39 -31.02 -24.63 0.05
C ILE A 39 -31.25 -23.18 0.51
N MET A 40 -31.98 -22.98 1.61
CA MET A 40 -32.22 -21.62 2.14
C MET A 40 -30.95 -20.89 2.52
N ALA A 41 -30.04 -21.56 3.21
CA ALA A 41 -28.76 -20.93 3.62
C ALA A 41 -27.90 -20.58 2.40
N ILE A 42 -27.79 -21.46 1.40
CA ILE A 42 -27.08 -21.21 0.15
C ILE A 42 -27.68 -20.03 -0.60
N SER A 43 -29.02 -19.97 -0.72
CA SER A 43 -29.69 -18.84 -1.40
C SER A 43 -29.40 -17.51 -0.76
N VAL A 44 -29.42 -17.42 0.58
CA VAL A 44 -29.09 -16.18 1.31
C VAL A 44 -27.62 -15.78 1.09
N ILE A 45 -26.71 -16.75 1.07
CA ILE A 45 -25.29 -16.47 0.87
C ILE A 45 -24.98 -16.05 -0.56
N VAL A 46 -25.64 -16.66 -1.55
CA VAL A 46 -25.52 -16.24 -2.96
C VAL A 46 -26.00 -14.80 -3.10
N LEU A 47 -27.16 -14.47 -2.53
CA LEU A 47 -27.67 -13.11 -2.55
C LEU A 47 -26.71 -12.12 -1.89
N TYR A 48 -26.17 -12.47 -0.73
CA TYR A 48 -25.16 -11.67 -0.04
C TYR A 48 -23.88 -11.51 -0.89
N GLY A 49 -23.44 -12.58 -1.56
CA GLY A 49 -22.30 -12.56 -2.48
C GLY A 49 -22.49 -11.57 -3.62
N VAL A 50 -23.68 -11.58 -4.25
CA VAL A 50 -24.04 -10.62 -5.31
C VAL A 50 -24.02 -9.19 -4.76
N MET A 51 -24.61 -8.95 -3.59
CA MET A 51 -24.63 -7.62 -2.94
C MET A 51 -23.21 -7.10 -2.63
N THR A 52 -22.25 -7.98 -2.31
CA THR A 52 -20.86 -7.62 -2.00
C THR A 52 -19.92 -7.60 -3.22
N GLY A 53 -20.47 -7.73 -4.43
CA GLY A 53 -19.73 -7.65 -5.68
C GLY A 53 -18.89 -8.90 -6.00
N MET A 54 -19.25 -10.08 -5.45
CA MET A 54 -18.63 -11.38 -5.77
C MET A 54 -17.11 -11.41 -5.64
N ALA A 55 -16.56 -10.72 -4.62
CA ALA A 55 -15.11 -10.73 -4.39
C ALA A 55 -14.58 -12.19 -4.27
N SER A 56 -13.34 -12.42 -4.68
CA SER A 56 -12.66 -13.73 -4.72
C SER A 56 -12.80 -14.52 -3.40
N SER A 57 -12.58 -13.87 -2.26
CA SER A 57 -12.75 -14.47 -0.93
C SER A 57 -14.20 -14.85 -0.61
N THR A 58 -15.17 -14.09 -1.13
CA THR A 58 -16.61 -14.35 -1.01
C THR A 58 -17.00 -15.61 -1.78
N VAL A 59 -16.61 -15.67 -3.06
CA VAL A 59 -16.89 -16.82 -3.95
C VAL A 59 -16.29 -18.11 -3.36
N ARG A 60 -15.05 -18.06 -2.86
CA ARG A 60 -14.45 -19.21 -2.19
C ARG A 60 -15.26 -19.68 -0.97
N ALA A 61 -15.64 -18.77 -0.08
CA ALA A 61 -16.41 -19.12 1.11
C ALA A 61 -17.78 -19.72 0.74
N MET A 62 -18.43 -19.22 -0.31
CA MET A 62 -19.67 -19.76 -0.85
C MET A 62 -19.47 -21.18 -1.36
N ILE A 63 -18.48 -21.44 -2.21
CA ILE A 63 -18.20 -22.77 -2.77
C ILE A 63 -17.90 -23.76 -1.64
N MET A 64 -17.02 -23.40 -0.69
CA MET A 64 -16.69 -24.24 0.46
C MET A 64 -17.92 -24.57 1.32
N MET A 65 -18.83 -23.61 1.50
CA MET A 65 -20.06 -23.84 2.23
C MET A 65 -21.02 -24.76 1.46
N VAL A 66 -21.18 -24.58 0.16
CA VAL A 66 -21.99 -25.48 -0.68
C VAL A 66 -21.50 -26.92 -0.56
N ILE A 67 -20.17 -27.11 -0.66
CA ILE A 67 -19.53 -28.44 -0.49
C ILE A 67 -19.82 -28.99 0.93
N SER A 68 -19.72 -28.14 1.96
CA SER A 68 -20.00 -28.53 3.34
C SER A 68 -21.44 -28.99 3.55
N VAL A 69 -22.40 -28.24 3.01
CA VAL A 69 -23.84 -28.57 3.08
C VAL A 69 -24.14 -29.88 2.33
N ILE A 70 -23.63 -30.04 1.10
CA ILE A 70 -23.81 -31.27 0.32
C ILE A 70 -23.20 -32.47 1.07
N GLY A 71 -22.02 -32.30 1.67
CA GLY A 71 -21.40 -33.33 2.50
C GLY A 71 -22.31 -33.77 3.64
N GLN A 72 -22.84 -32.81 4.40
CA GLN A 72 -23.74 -33.08 5.54
C GLN A 72 -25.06 -33.74 5.10
N VAL A 73 -25.64 -33.33 3.98
CA VAL A 73 -26.84 -33.98 3.40
C VAL A 73 -26.55 -35.44 3.06
N LYS A 74 -25.34 -35.75 2.56
CA LYS A 74 -24.89 -37.11 2.24
C LYS A 74 -24.36 -37.90 3.43
N GLY A 75 -24.45 -37.36 4.65
CA GLY A 75 -23.92 -37.98 5.88
C GLY A 75 -22.41 -38.09 5.96
N ARG A 76 -21.67 -37.23 5.21
CA ARG A 76 -20.22 -37.15 5.21
C ARG A 76 -19.76 -35.85 5.89
N SER A 77 -18.68 -35.91 6.64
CA SER A 77 -17.99 -34.68 7.12
C SER A 77 -17.01 -34.23 6.03
N PRO A 78 -17.23 -33.11 5.34
CA PRO A 78 -16.29 -32.63 4.35
C PRO A 78 -15.00 -32.18 5.04
N ASP A 79 -13.86 -32.64 4.48
CA ASP A 79 -12.55 -32.17 4.89
C ASP A 79 -12.29 -30.73 4.40
N MET A 80 -11.70 -29.92 5.27
CA MET A 80 -11.44 -28.51 4.98
C MET A 80 -10.49 -28.31 3.79
N LEU A 81 -9.45 -29.16 3.69
CA LEU A 81 -8.48 -29.07 2.58
C LEU A 81 -9.10 -29.47 1.26
N THR A 82 -9.89 -30.56 1.24
CA THR A 82 -10.61 -30.99 0.04
C THR A 82 -11.60 -29.92 -0.43
N SER A 83 -12.35 -29.31 0.51
CA SER A 83 -13.27 -28.23 0.18
C SER A 83 -12.56 -27.00 -0.38
N ALA A 84 -11.44 -26.62 0.21
CA ALA A 84 -10.63 -25.50 -0.28
C ALA A 84 -10.00 -25.81 -1.65
N GLY A 85 -9.41 -27.01 -1.84
CA GLY A 85 -8.85 -27.44 -3.11
C GLY A 85 -9.89 -27.45 -4.23
N THR A 86 -11.09 -27.98 -3.97
CA THR A 86 -12.19 -27.93 -4.94
C THR A 86 -12.60 -26.49 -5.27
N ALA A 87 -12.68 -25.61 -4.25
CA ALA A 87 -13.01 -24.22 -4.47
C ALA A 87 -11.94 -23.49 -5.30
N SER A 88 -10.64 -23.78 -5.09
CA SER A 88 -9.55 -23.18 -5.87
C SER A 88 -9.60 -23.60 -7.35
N VAL A 89 -9.84 -24.89 -7.61
CA VAL A 89 -9.98 -25.41 -8.98
C VAL A 89 -11.16 -24.79 -9.70
N ILE A 90 -12.33 -24.71 -9.04
CA ILE A 90 -13.53 -24.10 -9.65
C ILE A 90 -13.26 -22.63 -9.99
N GLN A 91 -12.67 -21.85 -9.08
CA GLN A 91 -12.36 -20.44 -9.34
C GLN A 91 -11.34 -20.26 -10.47
N ALA A 92 -10.29 -21.07 -10.50
CA ALA A 92 -9.27 -21.02 -11.54
C ALA A 92 -9.80 -21.46 -12.93
N LEU A 93 -10.81 -22.33 -12.98
CA LEU A 93 -11.49 -22.70 -14.23
C LEU A 93 -12.41 -21.58 -14.75
N ILE A 94 -12.99 -20.78 -13.86
CA ILE A 94 -13.83 -19.63 -14.23
C ILE A 94 -12.97 -18.46 -14.69
N ASP A 95 -11.89 -18.17 -13.94
CA ASP A 95 -10.95 -17.10 -14.22
C ASP A 95 -9.52 -17.58 -13.88
N PRO A 96 -8.72 -17.98 -14.88
CA PRO A 96 -7.33 -18.41 -14.63
C PRO A 96 -6.45 -17.32 -14.01
N GLY A 97 -6.72 -16.04 -14.26
CA GLY A 97 -5.96 -14.90 -13.72
C GLY A 97 -6.15 -14.73 -12.21
N ILE A 98 -7.20 -15.32 -11.63
CA ILE A 98 -7.50 -15.20 -10.18
C ILE A 98 -6.39 -15.77 -9.29
N ILE A 99 -5.56 -16.68 -9.82
CA ILE A 99 -4.42 -17.25 -9.07
C ILE A 99 -3.43 -16.16 -8.67
N LEU A 100 -3.35 -15.07 -9.44
CA LEU A 100 -2.48 -13.91 -9.15
C LEU A 100 -3.16 -12.86 -8.27
N ASP A 101 -4.45 -13.02 -7.96
CA ASP A 101 -5.18 -12.10 -7.10
C ASP A 101 -4.74 -12.24 -5.64
N ALA A 102 -4.42 -11.09 -5.00
CA ALA A 102 -3.98 -11.04 -3.61
C ALA A 102 -5.02 -11.63 -2.64
N GLY A 103 -6.31 -11.34 -2.87
CA GLY A 103 -7.41 -11.84 -2.04
C GLY A 103 -7.55 -13.34 -2.15
N PHE A 104 -7.35 -13.92 -3.35
CA PHE A 104 -7.32 -15.35 -3.55
C PHE A 104 -6.16 -15.97 -2.78
N GLN A 105 -4.93 -15.52 -3.01
CA GLN A 105 -3.74 -16.09 -2.38
C GLN A 105 -3.76 -15.99 -0.86
N LEU A 106 -4.03 -14.82 -0.29
CA LEU A 106 -4.12 -14.61 1.16
C LEU A 106 -5.20 -15.49 1.80
N SER A 107 -6.33 -15.62 1.12
CA SER A 107 -7.47 -16.38 1.59
C SER A 107 -7.17 -17.89 1.63
N PHE A 108 -6.56 -18.45 0.60
CA PHE A 108 -6.15 -19.85 0.58
C PHE A 108 -4.96 -20.12 1.52
N ALA A 109 -4.00 -19.20 1.62
CA ALA A 109 -2.92 -19.30 2.59
C ALA A 109 -3.45 -19.36 4.04
N ALA A 110 -4.48 -18.57 4.38
CA ALA A 110 -5.10 -18.63 5.70
C ALA A 110 -5.75 -20.00 5.97
N VAL A 111 -6.47 -20.58 5.00
CA VAL A 111 -7.06 -21.91 5.12
C VAL A 111 -5.98 -22.99 5.29
N LEU A 112 -4.93 -22.95 4.47
CA LEU A 112 -3.79 -23.86 4.58
C LEU A 112 -3.07 -23.69 5.92
N GLY A 113 -2.91 -22.45 6.39
CA GLY A 113 -2.33 -22.12 7.69
C GLY A 113 -3.10 -22.73 8.87
N MET A 114 -4.42 -22.71 8.81
CA MET A 114 -5.26 -23.38 9.80
C MET A 114 -5.19 -24.90 9.73
N ALA A 115 -5.29 -25.45 8.51
CA ALA A 115 -5.44 -26.89 8.29
C ALA A 115 -4.15 -27.67 8.50
N VAL A 116 -2.97 -27.11 8.18
CA VAL A 116 -1.70 -27.82 8.22
C VAL A 116 -0.85 -27.36 9.41
N PRO A 117 -0.19 -26.19 9.43
CA PRO A 117 0.61 -25.77 10.57
C PRO A 117 -0.22 -25.60 11.85
N GLY A 118 -1.44 -25.06 11.78
CA GLY A 118 -2.32 -24.86 12.93
C GLY A 118 -2.73 -26.18 13.58
N ALA A 119 -3.13 -27.17 12.80
CA ALA A 119 -3.46 -28.50 13.32
C ALA A 119 -2.25 -29.20 13.95
N LEU A 120 -1.05 -29.02 13.36
CA LEU A 120 0.19 -29.58 13.90
C LEU A 120 0.61 -28.87 15.19
N MET A 121 0.60 -27.55 15.23
CA MET A 121 0.96 -26.75 16.40
C MET A 121 0.04 -27.05 17.59
N LYS A 122 -1.28 -27.22 17.36
CA LYS A 122 -2.21 -27.66 18.42
C LYS A 122 -1.88 -29.04 19.00
N LYS A 123 -1.34 -29.95 18.18
CA LYS A 123 -0.88 -31.27 18.67
C LYS A 123 0.43 -31.19 19.45
N LEU A 124 1.30 -30.23 19.09
CA LEU A 124 2.58 -30.02 19.77
C LEU A 124 2.46 -29.23 21.08
N ILE A 125 1.47 -28.33 21.14
CA ILE A 125 1.17 -27.49 22.31
C ILE A 125 -0.24 -27.84 22.80
N PRO A 126 -0.44 -29.01 23.40
CA PRO A 126 -1.74 -29.42 23.92
C PRO A 126 -2.10 -28.53 25.10
N THR A 127 -3.14 -27.74 24.97
CA THR A 127 -3.61 -26.83 26.01
C THR A 127 -5.13 -26.89 26.15
N LYS A 128 -5.62 -26.84 27.40
CA LYS A 128 -7.03 -26.66 27.71
C LYS A 128 -7.43 -25.17 27.70
N ASN A 129 -6.45 -24.28 27.73
CA ASN A 129 -6.70 -22.85 27.73
C ASN A 129 -7.09 -22.38 26.30
N LYS A 130 -8.32 -21.90 26.15
CA LYS A 130 -8.87 -21.43 24.86
C LYS A 130 -8.08 -20.26 24.29
N VAL A 131 -7.59 -19.33 25.13
CA VAL A 131 -6.80 -18.18 24.73
C VAL A 131 -5.49 -18.63 24.07
N VAL A 132 -4.74 -19.52 24.74
CA VAL A 132 -3.50 -20.07 24.20
C VAL A 132 -3.75 -20.83 22.89
N SER A 133 -4.82 -21.64 22.83
CA SER A 133 -5.20 -22.37 21.62
C SER A 133 -5.51 -21.43 20.44
N THR A 134 -6.16 -20.29 20.71
CA THR A 134 -6.48 -19.29 19.69
C THR A 134 -5.21 -18.53 19.24
N LEU A 135 -4.32 -18.16 20.17
CA LEU A 135 -3.04 -17.54 19.84
C LEU A 135 -2.17 -18.45 18.95
N VAL A 136 -2.11 -19.75 19.28
CA VAL A 136 -1.39 -20.74 18.47
C VAL A 136 -1.96 -20.82 17.05
N MET A 137 -3.29 -20.77 16.92
CA MET A 137 -3.94 -20.78 15.61
C MET A 137 -3.67 -19.47 14.85
N ASN A 138 -3.79 -18.32 15.50
CA ASN A 138 -3.47 -17.02 14.89
C ASN A 138 -2.02 -16.97 14.40
N LEU A 139 -1.08 -17.47 15.20
CA LEU A 139 0.33 -17.56 14.82
C LEU A 139 0.52 -18.44 13.57
N ALA A 140 -0.15 -19.59 13.50
CA ALA A 140 -0.08 -20.48 12.33
C ALA A 140 -0.63 -19.81 11.05
N ILE A 141 -1.74 -19.09 11.17
CA ILE A 141 -2.32 -18.31 10.06
C ILE A 141 -1.35 -17.20 9.65
N THR A 142 -0.80 -16.46 10.61
CA THR A 142 0.15 -15.36 10.34
C THR A 142 1.42 -15.87 9.67
N LEU A 143 1.96 -17.03 10.08
CA LEU A 143 3.11 -17.64 9.39
C LEU A 143 2.79 -18.04 7.94
N ALA A 144 1.56 -18.48 7.67
CA ALA A 144 1.15 -18.84 6.33
C ALA A 144 0.81 -17.63 5.44
N THR A 145 0.27 -16.55 6.00
CA THR A 145 -0.15 -15.36 5.26
C THR A 145 0.88 -14.24 5.27
N GLY A 146 1.75 -14.19 6.27
CA GLY A 146 2.70 -13.10 6.49
C GLY A 146 3.57 -12.76 5.28
N PRO A 147 4.23 -13.73 4.62
CA PRO A 147 5.04 -13.45 3.43
C PRO A 147 4.23 -12.80 2.30
N LEU A 148 2.98 -13.24 2.10
CA LEU A 148 2.10 -12.64 1.10
C LEU A 148 1.61 -11.25 1.52
N VAL A 149 1.37 -11.02 2.82
CA VAL A 149 1.04 -9.67 3.34
C VAL A 149 2.19 -8.71 3.07
N ILE A 150 3.43 -9.11 3.35
CA ILE A 150 4.63 -8.33 3.06
C ILE A 150 4.74 -8.06 1.55
N PHE A 151 4.55 -9.07 0.73
CA PHE A 151 4.66 -8.95 -0.74
C PHE A 151 3.66 -7.98 -1.35
N TYR A 152 2.38 -8.02 -0.89
CA TYR A 152 1.33 -7.19 -1.46
C TYR A 152 1.19 -5.80 -0.83
N TYR A 153 1.54 -5.67 0.46
CA TYR A 153 1.33 -4.43 1.21
C TYR A 153 2.61 -3.76 1.68
N TYR A 154 3.79 -4.41 1.47
CA TYR A 154 5.12 -3.90 1.81
C TYR A 154 5.31 -3.55 3.29
N GLN A 155 4.43 -4.09 4.15
CA GLN A 155 4.43 -3.84 5.59
C GLN A 155 3.90 -5.05 6.34
N PHE A 156 4.34 -5.20 7.59
CA PHE A 156 3.90 -6.26 8.48
C PHE A 156 3.31 -5.69 9.78
N PRO A 157 2.00 -5.91 10.08
CA PRO A 157 1.36 -5.42 11.30
C PRO A 157 1.69 -6.34 12.49
N LEU A 158 2.69 -5.95 13.31
CA LEU A 158 3.23 -6.80 14.38
C LEU A 158 2.18 -7.23 15.40
N TYR A 159 1.28 -6.33 15.80
CA TYR A 159 0.29 -6.59 16.85
C TYR A 159 -0.99 -7.29 16.37
N SER A 160 -1.11 -7.58 15.08
CA SER A 160 -2.30 -8.22 14.48
C SER A 160 -2.64 -9.57 15.14
N ILE A 161 -1.64 -10.35 15.56
CA ILE A 161 -1.82 -11.65 16.22
C ILE A 161 -2.62 -11.50 17.52
N PHE A 162 -2.32 -10.46 18.30
CA PHE A 162 -3.00 -10.18 19.58
C PHE A 162 -4.35 -9.50 19.34
N LEU A 163 -4.42 -8.57 18.42
CA LEU A 163 -5.68 -7.90 18.07
C LEU A 163 -6.72 -8.91 17.57
N ASN A 164 -6.34 -9.84 16.73
CA ASN A 164 -7.24 -10.87 16.21
C ASN A 164 -7.84 -11.77 17.29
N LEU A 165 -7.21 -11.89 18.47
CA LEU A 165 -7.77 -12.60 19.60
C LEU A 165 -9.07 -11.96 20.11
N LEU A 166 -9.15 -10.64 20.09
CA LEU A 166 -10.33 -9.87 20.55
C LEU A 166 -11.28 -9.59 19.39
N ILE A 167 -10.75 -9.25 18.23
CA ILE A 167 -11.48 -8.80 17.05
C ILE A 167 -12.33 -9.91 16.45
N VAL A 168 -11.76 -11.09 16.21
CA VAL A 168 -12.45 -12.19 15.52
C VAL A 168 -13.72 -12.66 16.26
N PRO A 169 -13.73 -12.87 17.60
CA PRO A 169 -14.96 -13.18 18.33
C PRO A 169 -16.01 -12.06 18.26
N LEU A 170 -15.58 -10.80 18.35
CA LEU A 170 -16.49 -9.65 18.34
C LEU A 170 -17.18 -9.47 16.98
N VAL A 171 -16.49 -9.77 15.88
CA VAL A 171 -17.09 -9.75 14.53
C VAL A 171 -18.29 -10.69 14.44
N SER A 172 -18.20 -11.89 15.04
CA SER A 172 -19.31 -12.84 15.06
C SER A 172 -20.53 -12.28 15.79
N VAL A 173 -20.32 -11.53 16.87
CA VAL A 173 -21.41 -10.87 17.61
C VAL A 173 -22.02 -9.74 16.78
N ILE A 174 -21.20 -8.91 16.11
CA ILE A 174 -21.68 -7.84 15.22
C ILE A 174 -22.60 -8.42 14.16
N ILE A 175 -22.16 -9.47 13.47
CA ILE A 175 -22.94 -10.11 12.40
C ILE A 175 -24.27 -10.64 12.93
N PHE A 176 -24.23 -11.37 14.05
CA PHE A 176 -25.43 -11.92 14.66
C PHE A 176 -26.46 -10.83 15.03
N VAL A 177 -26.02 -9.79 15.73
CA VAL A 177 -26.90 -8.67 16.12
C VAL A 177 -27.43 -7.94 14.90
N SER A 178 -26.60 -7.68 13.89
CA SER A 178 -27.04 -7.04 12.64
C SER A 178 -28.13 -7.83 11.92
N ILE A 179 -27.97 -9.15 11.83
CA ILE A 179 -28.99 -10.03 11.23
C ILE A 179 -30.30 -9.96 12.01
N VAL A 180 -30.24 -9.99 13.36
CA VAL A 180 -31.43 -9.90 14.20
C VAL A 180 -32.14 -8.56 14.02
N VAL A 181 -31.40 -7.46 13.98
CA VAL A 181 -31.98 -6.10 13.77
C VAL A 181 -32.62 -6.00 12.39
N ILE A 182 -31.94 -6.46 11.33
CA ILE A 182 -32.49 -6.45 9.97
C ILE A 182 -33.75 -7.33 9.89
N ALA A 183 -33.72 -8.52 10.46
CA ALA A 183 -34.88 -9.41 10.48
C ALA A 183 -36.08 -8.79 11.22
N ALA A 184 -35.80 -8.13 12.37
CA ALA A 184 -36.86 -7.42 13.12
C ALA A 184 -37.46 -6.27 12.30
N MET A 185 -36.62 -5.49 11.57
CA MET A 185 -37.13 -4.44 10.66
C MET A 185 -38.00 -4.97 9.54
N LEU A 186 -37.68 -6.14 9.00
CA LEU A 186 -38.45 -6.78 7.92
C LEU A 186 -39.78 -7.37 8.43
N ILE A 187 -39.79 -7.91 9.67
CA ILE A 187 -40.99 -8.56 10.25
C ILE A 187 -41.95 -7.51 10.83
N PHE A 188 -41.43 -6.41 11.40
CA PHE A 188 -42.20 -5.37 12.06
C PHE A 188 -41.99 -3.99 11.42
N PRO A 189 -42.24 -3.81 10.12
CA PRO A 189 -41.95 -2.57 9.42
C PRO A 189 -42.76 -1.38 10.00
N GLY A 190 -44.00 -1.59 10.41
CA GLY A 190 -44.88 -0.54 10.97
C GLY A 190 -44.43 0.01 12.34
N ILE A 191 -43.57 -0.73 13.08
CA ILE A 191 -43.07 -0.32 14.38
C ILE A 191 -41.68 0.30 14.27
N LEU A 192 -40.86 -0.20 13.35
CA LEU A 192 -39.43 0.13 13.26
C LEU A 192 -39.11 1.12 12.13
N GLN A 193 -39.83 1.09 11.01
CA GLN A 193 -39.67 2.09 9.94
C GLN A 193 -40.25 3.43 10.40
N GLY A 194 -39.37 4.45 10.46
CA GLY A 194 -39.71 5.78 10.96
C GLY A 194 -39.47 5.98 12.47
N ASN A 195 -39.12 4.94 13.23
CA ASN A 195 -38.76 5.07 14.65
C ASN A 195 -37.25 4.98 14.84
N GLU A 196 -36.56 6.12 14.65
CA GLU A 196 -35.10 6.22 14.77
C GLU A 196 -34.57 5.76 16.14
N MET A 197 -35.36 5.96 17.22
CA MET A 197 -34.98 5.55 18.56
C MET A 197 -34.95 4.01 18.69
N ALA A 198 -35.95 3.31 18.17
CA ALA A 198 -36.02 1.85 18.23
C ALA A 198 -34.89 1.20 17.41
N VAL A 199 -34.62 1.74 16.22
CA VAL A 199 -33.50 1.33 15.38
C VAL A 199 -32.17 1.64 16.07
N GLY A 200 -32.04 2.80 16.69
CA GLY A 200 -30.84 3.21 17.44
C GLY A 200 -30.54 2.29 18.61
N ILE A 201 -31.56 1.87 19.37
CA ILE A 201 -31.41 0.91 20.49
C ILE A 201 -30.96 -0.46 19.95
N GLY A 202 -31.59 -0.95 18.88
CA GLY A 202 -31.19 -2.23 18.26
C GLY A 202 -29.78 -2.23 17.70
N ALA A 203 -29.33 -1.12 17.12
CA ALA A 203 -27.99 -0.96 16.55
C ALA A 203 -26.92 -0.60 17.63
N PHE A 204 -27.32 -0.22 18.86
CA PHE A 204 -26.40 0.22 19.91
C PHE A 204 -25.27 -0.80 20.21
N PRO A 205 -25.52 -2.12 20.38
CA PRO A 205 -24.47 -3.09 20.62
C PRO A 205 -23.44 -3.12 19.48
N VAL A 206 -23.88 -3.01 18.23
CA VAL A 206 -23.00 -2.96 17.05
C VAL A 206 -22.12 -1.71 17.08
N LYS A 207 -22.74 -0.53 17.31
CA LYS A 207 -22.01 0.74 17.44
C LYS A 207 -20.98 0.71 18.58
N LEU A 208 -21.35 0.14 19.72
CA LEU A 208 -20.45 0.00 20.88
C LEU A 208 -19.25 -0.89 20.54
N ILE A 209 -19.49 -2.07 19.94
CA ILE A 209 -18.40 -2.99 19.56
C ILE A 209 -17.49 -2.34 18.53
N LEU A 210 -18.03 -1.65 17.52
CA LEU A 210 -17.23 -0.92 16.53
C LEU A 210 -16.41 0.22 17.16
N ALA A 211 -16.96 0.92 18.15
CA ALA A 211 -16.22 1.95 18.89
C ALA A 211 -15.06 1.34 19.69
N ILE A 212 -15.30 0.22 20.40
CA ILE A 212 -14.24 -0.53 21.10
C ILE A 212 -13.18 -0.98 20.11
N TYR A 213 -13.57 -1.51 18.95
CA TYR A 213 -12.70 -1.96 17.89
C TYR A 213 -11.77 -0.84 17.40
N ARG A 214 -12.38 0.31 17.07
CA ARG A 214 -11.62 1.49 16.66
C ARG A 214 -10.62 1.92 17.72
N GLN A 215 -11.05 1.99 18.99
CA GLN A 215 -10.19 2.40 20.09
C GLN A 215 -9.01 1.44 20.31
N LEU A 216 -9.23 0.12 20.18
CA LEU A 216 -8.17 -0.89 20.27
C LEU A 216 -7.15 -0.75 19.13
N CYS A 217 -7.62 -0.50 17.91
CA CYS A 217 -6.74 -0.27 16.76
C CYS A 217 -5.94 1.03 16.93
N GLU A 218 -6.59 2.11 17.37
CA GLU A 218 -5.91 3.39 17.64
C GLU A 218 -4.84 3.26 18.74
N TRP A 219 -5.11 2.49 19.80
CA TRP A 219 -4.09 2.20 20.81
C TRP A 219 -2.94 1.36 20.27
N ALA A 220 -3.25 0.34 19.47
CA ALA A 220 -2.21 -0.48 18.85
C ALA A 220 -1.31 0.32 17.92
N MET A 221 -1.87 1.30 17.18
CA MET A 221 -1.09 2.20 16.31
C MET A 221 -0.20 3.18 17.09
N LYS A 222 -0.46 3.43 18.38
CA LYS A 222 0.41 4.25 19.24
C LYS A 222 1.60 3.46 19.80
N LEU A 223 1.59 2.14 19.69
CA LEU A 223 2.69 1.30 20.17
C LEU A 223 3.88 1.39 19.20
N PRO A 224 5.13 1.29 19.72
CA PRO A 224 6.31 1.28 18.86
C PRO A 224 6.25 0.07 17.91
N PHE A 225 6.71 0.23 16.68
CA PHE A 225 6.74 -0.83 15.67
C PHE A 225 5.36 -1.47 15.37
N TYR A 226 4.27 -0.70 15.49
CA TYR A 226 2.92 -1.21 15.19
C TYR A 226 2.80 -1.78 13.76
N SER A 227 3.54 -1.20 12.83
CA SER A 227 3.72 -1.69 11.48
C SER A 227 5.20 -1.60 11.12
N ILE A 228 5.77 -2.69 10.64
CA ILE A 228 7.14 -2.73 10.12
C ILE A 228 7.03 -2.58 8.61
N ASN A 229 7.55 -1.49 8.07
CA ASN A 229 7.69 -1.34 6.63
C ASN A 229 8.91 -2.15 6.16
N THR A 230 8.65 -3.15 5.33
CA THR A 230 9.67 -4.09 4.83
C THR A 230 10.18 -3.72 3.44
N GLY A 231 9.49 -2.79 2.77
CA GLY A 231 9.74 -2.58 1.35
C GLY A 231 9.32 -3.78 0.49
N HIS A 232 9.68 -3.73 -0.77
CA HIS A 232 9.45 -4.84 -1.71
C HIS A 232 10.34 -6.03 -1.36
N VAL A 233 9.73 -7.20 -1.37
CA VAL A 233 10.41 -8.50 -1.14
C VAL A 233 10.33 -9.33 -2.42
N SER A 234 11.44 -9.93 -2.84
CA SER A 234 11.48 -10.73 -4.05
C SER A 234 10.64 -12.01 -3.94
N VAL A 235 10.07 -12.46 -5.05
CA VAL A 235 9.31 -13.73 -5.11
C VAL A 235 10.20 -14.90 -4.67
N MET A 236 11.49 -14.86 -4.96
CA MET A 236 12.45 -15.91 -4.56
C MET A 236 12.51 -16.07 -3.03
N MET A 237 12.50 -14.96 -2.29
CA MET A 237 12.48 -14.98 -0.81
C MET A 237 11.22 -15.64 -0.27
N ILE A 238 10.06 -15.34 -0.87
CA ILE A 238 8.78 -15.96 -0.48
C ILE A 238 8.83 -17.47 -0.71
N VAL A 239 9.36 -17.90 -1.86
CA VAL A 239 9.53 -19.32 -2.18
C VAL A 239 10.45 -19.99 -1.18
N VAL A 240 11.61 -19.39 -0.86
CA VAL A 240 12.56 -19.91 0.13
C VAL A 240 11.89 -20.02 1.50
N PHE A 241 11.12 -19.01 1.92
CA PHE A 241 10.38 -19.06 3.18
C PHE A 241 9.40 -20.24 3.23
N TYR A 242 8.57 -20.41 2.19
CA TYR A 242 7.61 -21.52 2.18
C TYR A 242 8.29 -22.89 2.08
N MET A 243 9.38 -23.01 1.34
CA MET A 243 10.18 -24.23 1.30
C MET A 243 10.77 -24.59 2.68
N ALA A 244 11.32 -23.60 3.38
CA ALA A 244 11.81 -23.76 4.77
C ALA A 244 10.67 -24.17 5.70
N MET A 245 9.52 -23.53 5.61
CA MET A 245 8.33 -23.85 6.41
C MET A 245 7.86 -25.30 6.16
N VAL A 246 7.77 -25.73 4.89
CA VAL A 246 7.41 -27.10 4.53
C VAL A 246 8.43 -28.11 5.04
N GLY A 247 9.73 -27.84 4.87
CA GLY A 247 10.81 -28.67 5.40
C GLY A 247 10.68 -28.88 6.91
N VAL A 248 10.39 -27.82 7.63
CA VAL A 248 10.16 -27.86 9.07
C VAL A 248 8.90 -28.67 9.42
N LEU A 249 7.79 -28.47 8.71
CA LEU A 249 6.56 -29.25 8.92
C LEU A 249 6.82 -30.74 8.70
N ILE A 250 7.57 -31.13 7.67
CA ILE A 250 7.96 -32.52 7.43
C ILE A 250 8.80 -33.07 8.60
N LEU A 251 9.78 -32.30 9.07
CA LEU A 251 10.60 -32.69 10.21
C LEU A 251 9.78 -32.89 11.49
N LEU A 252 8.81 -32.00 11.74
CA LEU A 252 7.90 -32.10 12.88
C LEU A 252 6.96 -33.31 12.79
N VAL A 253 6.44 -33.61 11.60
CA VAL A 253 5.62 -34.80 11.36
C VAL A 253 6.42 -36.09 11.59
N ARG A 254 7.64 -36.17 11.05
CA ARG A 254 8.55 -37.31 11.28
C ARG A 254 9.00 -37.46 12.73
N ALA A 255 8.99 -36.36 13.52
CA ALA A 255 9.32 -36.38 14.93
C ALA A 255 8.26 -37.00 15.84
N LYS A 256 7.06 -37.21 15.33
CA LYS A 256 5.90 -37.71 16.07
C LYS A 256 6.14 -39.09 16.71
N SER A 257 7.14 -39.83 16.25
CA SER A 257 7.52 -41.16 16.73
C SER A 257 8.68 -41.17 17.73
N ALA A 258 9.14 -40.01 18.23
CA ALA A 258 10.34 -39.94 19.04
C ALA A 258 10.18 -39.08 20.31
N ASP A 259 11.01 -39.37 21.35
CA ASP A 259 11.06 -38.74 22.67
C ASP A 259 10.93 -37.24 22.72
N CYS A 260 10.33 -36.70 23.79
CA CYS A 260 10.08 -35.28 24.07
C CYS A 260 11.30 -34.35 23.85
N ALA A 261 12.51 -34.83 24.12
CA ALA A 261 13.76 -34.08 23.95
C ALA A 261 14.08 -33.81 22.47
N ARG A 262 13.75 -34.72 21.55
CA ARG A 262 13.93 -34.56 20.11
C ARG A 262 12.94 -33.57 19.53
N VAL A 263 11.71 -33.53 20.00
CA VAL A 263 10.69 -32.55 19.59
C VAL A 263 11.13 -31.14 19.96
N ARG A 264 11.66 -30.95 21.18
CA ARG A 264 12.19 -29.65 21.64
C ARG A 264 13.37 -29.17 20.80
N ARG A 265 14.35 -30.07 20.49
CA ARG A 265 15.48 -29.72 19.61
C ARG A 265 15.03 -29.32 18.21
N ARG A 266 13.97 -29.91 17.69
CA ARG A 266 13.42 -29.63 16.37
C ARG A 266 12.55 -28.36 16.34
N MET A 267 11.85 -28.02 17.43
CA MET A 267 11.22 -26.70 17.57
C MET A 267 12.27 -25.58 17.60
N VAL A 268 13.43 -25.82 18.23
CA VAL A 268 14.55 -24.86 18.17
C VAL A 268 15.06 -24.69 16.75
N CYS A 269 15.19 -25.77 15.96
CA CYS A 269 15.56 -25.68 14.54
C CYS A 269 14.52 -24.95 13.70
N LEU A 270 13.22 -25.08 14.04
CA LEU A 270 12.14 -24.33 13.39
C LEU A 270 12.26 -22.83 13.68
N CYS A 271 12.40 -22.48 14.94
CA CYS A 271 12.59 -21.07 15.31
C CYS A 271 13.85 -20.50 14.66
N ALA A 272 14.93 -21.28 14.61
CA ALA A 272 16.17 -20.86 13.93
C ALA A 272 15.95 -20.65 12.41
N ALA A 273 15.24 -21.55 11.73
CA ALA A 273 14.93 -21.39 10.30
C ALA A 273 14.07 -20.15 10.04
N VAL A 274 13.04 -19.91 10.85
CA VAL A 274 12.20 -18.70 10.76
C VAL A 274 13.03 -17.44 11.02
N ILE A 275 13.91 -17.45 12.02
CA ILE A 275 14.81 -16.33 12.34
C ILE A 275 15.78 -16.09 11.17
N ILE A 276 16.39 -17.14 10.64
CA ILE A 276 17.31 -17.02 9.49
C ILE A 276 16.58 -16.42 8.29
N THR A 277 15.35 -16.86 8.01
CA THR A 277 14.56 -16.30 6.90
C THR A 277 14.20 -14.84 7.15
N LEU A 278 13.82 -14.47 8.38
CA LEU A 278 13.61 -13.07 8.75
C LEU A 278 14.89 -12.25 8.63
N CYS A 279 16.03 -12.79 9.03
CA CYS A 279 17.33 -12.13 8.85
C CYS A 279 17.69 -11.95 7.37
N CYS A 280 17.39 -12.93 6.51
CA CYS A 280 17.58 -12.81 5.07
C CYS A 280 16.67 -11.73 4.46
N VAL A 281 15.39 -11.67 4.88
CA VAL A 281 14.46 -10.60 4.48
C VAL A 281 14.98 -9.23 4.90
N CYS A 282 15.43 -9.09 6.15
CA CYS A 282 16.01 -7.85 6.64
C CYS A 282 17.31 -7.48 5.90
N TYR A 283 18.12 -8.47 5.54
CA TYR A 283 19.36 -8.24 4.78
C TYR A 283 19.06 -7.79 3.35
N GLU A 284 18.11 -8.41 2.66
CA GLU A 284 17.69 -8.01 1.32
C GLU A 284 17.08 -6.60 1.34
N ALA A 285 16.20 -6.30 2.30
CA ALA A 285 15.67 -4.96 2.49
C ALA A 285 16.78 -3.93 2.73
N ALA A 286 17.78 -4.26 3.58
CA ALA A 286 18.92 -3.40 3.82
C ALA A 286 19.85 -3.25 2.60
N SER A 287 19.93 -4.26 1.73
CA SER A 287 20.71 -4.19 0.49
C SER A 287 20.02 -3.31 -0.55
N PHE A 288 18.69 -3.38 -0.62
CA PHE A 288 17.85 -2.50 -1.41
C PHE A 288 18.01 -1.01 -0.99
N ASP A 289 18.33 -0.75 0.28
CA ASP A 289 18.56 0.60 0.82
C ASP A 289 19.89 1.25 0.40
N ARG A 290 20.81 0.52 -0.24
CA ARG A 290 22.14 1.03 -0.60
C ARG A 290 22.20 1.72 -1.96
N GLU A 291 21.19 1.61 -2.78
CA GLU A 291 21.15 2.20 -4.10
C GLU A 291 20.50 3.57 -4.07
N PHE A 292 21.13 4.52 -4.77
CA PHE A 292 20.55 5.85 -4.96
C PHE A 292 19.54 5.79 -6.10
N ARG A 293 18.31 6.21 -5.82
CA ARG A 293 17.22 6.18 -6.79
C ARG A 293 16.44 7.48 -6.79
N VAL A 294 16.09 7.93 -7.99
CA VAL A 294 15.09 8.98 -8.22
C VAL A 294 13.92 8.32 -8.94
N VAL A 295 12.75 8.31 -8.32
CA VAL A 295 11.55 7.63 -8.84
C VAL A 295 10.50 8.67 -9.18
N PHE A 296 10.23 8.83 -10.47
CA PHE A 296 9.12 9.64 -10.98
C PHE A 296 7.88 8.77 -10.98
N MET A 297 6.91 9.08 -10.13
CA MET A 297 5.70 8.28 -9.94
C MET A 297 4.72 8.54 -11.06
N ASP A 298 4.02 7.50 -11.51
CA ASP A 298 2.86 7.68 -12.39
C ASP A 298 1.65 8.13 -11.55
N VAL A 299 1.57 9.43 -11.32
CA VAL A 299 0.47 10.08 -10.59
C VAL A 299 -0.69 10.48 -11.52
N GLY A 300 -0.58 10.19 -12.82
CA GLY A 300 -1.40 10.79 -13.87
C GLY A 300 -0.94 12.21 -14.17
N GLN A 301 -1.86 13.15 -14.34
CA GLN A 301 -1.50 14.56 -14.57
C GLN A 301 -1.11 15.22 -13.25
N GLY A 302 0.19 15.49 -13.07
CA GLY A 302 0.81 16.05 -11.89
C GLY A 302 2.21 15.52 -11.66
N ASP A 303 2.83 15.90 -10.55
CA ASP A 303 4.17 15.48 -10.14
C ASP A 303 4.18 14.72 -8.81
N GLY A 304 5.08 13.76 -8.72
CA GLY A 304 5.39 13.04 -7.51
C GLY A 304 6.71 12.31 -7.67
N ILE A 305 7.75 12.74 -6.97
CA ILE A 305 9.10 12.25 -7.16
C ILE A 305 9.67 11.82 -5.81
N LEU A 306 10.10 10.55 -5.72
CA LEU A 306 10.80 10.03 -4.55
C LEU A 306 12.29 9.95 -4.85
N ILE A 307 13.10 10.62 -4.04
CA ILE A 307 14.55 10.46 -4.03
C ILE A 307 14.90 9.63 -2.81
N ARG A 308 15.62 8.55 -3.04
CA ARG A 308 16.08 7.65 -2.01
C ARG A 308 17.60 7.58 -2.01
N SER A 309 18.20 8.07 -0.93
CA SER A 309 19.65 7.92 -0.78
C SER A 309 19.99 6.53 -0.23
N GLY A 310 21.08 5.92 -0.71
CA GLY A 310 21.54 4.62 -0.25
C GLY A 310 21.98 4.55 1.24
N MET A 311 21.69 5.58 2.03
CA MET A 311 21.98 5.70 3.47
C MET A 311 20.71 5.99 4.30
N GLY A 312 19.54 5.76 3.73
CA GLY A 312 18.25 5.81 4.45
C GLY A 312 17.60 7.20 4.53
N VAL A 313 18.08 8.20 3.77
CA VAL A 313 17.37 9.48 3.62
C VAL A 313 16.39 9.38 2.48
N ASN A 314 15.13 9.70 2.75
CA ASN A 314 14.04 9.69 1.78
C ASN A 314 13.54 11.12 1.60
N ILE A 315 13.57 11.60 0.36
CA ILE A 315 13.13 12.94 -0.02
C ILE A 315 11.97 12.78 -1.00
N LEU A 316 10.92 13.52 -0.78
CA LEU A 316 9.78 13.63 -1.68
C LEU A 316 9.82 15.02 -2.32
N ILE A 317 9.71 15.12 -3.62
CA ILE A 317 9.49 16.38 -4.33
C ILE A 317 8.12 16.30 -4.97
N ASP A 318 7.24 17.18 -4.57
CA ASP A 318 5.84 17.22 -4.93
C ASP A 318 5.10 15.89 -4.66
N GLY A 319 3.83 15.89 -4.86
CA GLY A 319 3.01 14.70 -4.72
C GLY A 319 1.55 15.06 -4.91
N GLY A 320 1.15 15.24 -6.15
CA GLY A 320 -0.22 15.61 -6.44
C GLY A 320 -0.73 15.02 -7.76
N SER A 321 -2.02 15.21 -8.01
CA SER A 321 -2.66 14.86 -9.28
C SER A 321 -3.92 15.66 -9.49
N SER A 322 -4.10 16.17 -10.71
CA SER A 322 -5.37 16.72 -11.18
C SER A 322 -6.28 15.64 -11.80
N SER A 323 -5.73 14.47 -12.16
CA SER A 323 -6.48 13.33 -12.70
C SER A 323 -7.12 12.45 -11.62
N SER A 324 -6.58 12.42 -10.39
CA SER A 324 -7.03 11.55 -9.31
C SER A 324 -7.13 12.28 -7.97
N ASN A 325 -8.31 12.26 -7.36
CA ASN A 325 -8.49 12.78 -6.00
C ASN A 325 -7.94 11.84 -4.91
N LYS A 326 -7.42 10.67 -5.29
CA LYS A 326 -6.94 9.63 -4.36
C LYS A 326 -5.49 9.22 -4.63
N VAL A 327 -4.72 10.11 -5.25
CA VAL A 327 -3.32 9.86 -5.60
C VAL A 327 -2.49 9.50 -4.37
N GLY A 328 -2.68 10.18 -3.25
CA GLY A 328 -1.99 9.90 -1.99
C GLY A 328 -2.27 8.47 -1.47
N GLU A 329 -3.54 8.02 -1.54
CA GLU A 329 -3.97 6.70 -1.06
C GLU A 329 -3.52 5.56 -1.98
N TYR A 330 -3.67 5.72 -3.31
CA TYR A 330 -3.51 4.62 -4.25
C TYR A 330 -2.19 4.60 -5.02
N VAL A 331 -1.46 5.71 -5.06
CA VAL A 331 -0.17 5.80 -5.75
C VAL A 331 0.95 6.08 -4.77
N MET A 332 0.93 7.24 -4.09
CA MET A 332 2.08 7.68 -3.29
C MET A 332 2.36 6.78 -2.09
N ALA A 333 1.36 6.51 -1.24
CA ALA A 333 1.58 5.67 -0.06
C ALA A 333 2.04 4.24 -0.42
N PRO A 334 1.48 3.56 -1.44
CA PRO A 334 2.01 2.29 -1.94
C PRO A 334 3.44 2.37 -2.49
N VAL A 335 3.78 3.40 -3.27
CA VAL A 335 5.14 3.58 -3.84
C VAL A 335 6.15 3.83 -2.72
N LEU A 336 5.84 4.73 -1.79
CA LEU A 336 6.70 4.98 -0.62
C LEU A 336 6.94 3.70 0.19
N LYS A 337 5.90 2.90 0.42
CA LYS A 337 6.03 1.60 1.11
C LYS A 337 6.82 0.59 0.30
N PHE A 338 6.62 0.51 -1.02
CA PHE A 338 7.35 -0.37 -1.91
C PHE A 338 8.86 -0.13 -1.83
N TYR A 339 9.26 1.13 -1.86
CA TYR A 339 10.68 1.50 -1.72
C TYR A 339 11.18 1.53 -0.26
N GLY A 340 10.37 1.15 0.74
CA GLY A 340 10.77 1.19 2.15
C GLY A 340 10.84 2.61 2.73
N ALA A 341 10.33 3.62 2.02
CA ALA A 341 10.36 5.03 2.36
C ALA A 341 9.11 5.50 3.14
N ALA A 342 8.60 4.67 4.05
CA ALA A 342 7.46 5.06 4.90
C ALA A 342 7.79 6.21 5.88
N HIS A 343 9.07 6.49 6.08
CA HIS A 343 9.58 7.67 6.76
C HIS A 343 10.20 8.58 5.71
N VAL A 344 9.61 9.75 5.51
CA VAL A 344 10.06 10.81 4.60
C VAL A 344 10.73 11.87 5.45
N ASP A 345 12.03 12.07 5.24
CA ASP A 345 12.81 13.04 6.00
C ASP A 345 12.48 14.47 5.57
N TYR A 346 12.31 14.68 4.27
CA TYR A 346 11.97 15.98 3.68
C TYR A 346 10.95 15.81 2.56
N ALA A 347 9.88 16.58 2.62
CA ALA A 347 8.92 16.73 1.53
C ALA A 347 9.03 18.16 0.99
N PHE A 348 9.51 18.30 -0.24
CA PHE A 348 9.60 19.57 -0.95
C PHE A 348 8.34 19.80 -1.74
N VAL A 349 7.87 21.02 -1.78
CA VAL A 349 6.75 21.46 -2.59
C VAL A 349 7.21 22.61 -3.49
N THR A 350 7.07 22.43 -4.80
CA THR A 350 7.51 23.44 -5.76
C THR A 350 6.57 24.62 -5.80
N HIS A 351 5.25 24.40 -5.80
CA HIS A 351 4.19 25.41 -5.74
C HIS A 351 2.88 24.84 -5.23
N GLY A 352 1.84 25.67 -5.08
CA GLY A 352 0.61 25.34 -4.35
C GLY A 352 -0.47 24.59 -5.13
N ASP A 353 -0.28 24.30 -6.43
CA ASP A 353 -1.31 23.70 -7.24
C ASP A 353 -1.64 22.25 -6.87
N LYS A 354 -2.90 21.89 -7.09
CA LYS A 354 -3.44 20.59 -6.65
C LYS A 354 -2.66 19.40 -7.18
N ASP A 355 -2.14 19.47 -8.38
CA ASP A 355 -1.36 18.41 -9.04
C ASP A 355 0.07 18.28 -8.50
N HIS A 356 0.46 19.14 -7.54
CA HIS A 356 1.72 19.07 -6.82
C HIS A 356 1.53 18.79 -5.32
N VAL A 357 0.40 19.21 -4.71
CA VAL A 357 0.24 19.12 -3.25
C VAL A 357 -0.78 18.10 -2.75
N SER A 358 -1.78 17.70 -3.56
CA SER A 358 -2.95 16.93 -3.08
C SER A 358 -2.63 15.58 -2.43
N GLY A 359 -1.60 14.92 -2.88
CA GLY A 359 -1.14 13.66 -2.29
C GLY A 359 -0.38 13.86 -0.98
N ILE A 360 0.45 14.93 -0.88
CA ILE A 360 1.13 15.30 0.38
C ILE A 360 0.07 15.70 1.42
N GLN A 361 -0.94 16.49 1.04
CA GLN A 361 -2.08 16.82 1.90
C GLN A 361 -2.78 15.56 2.43
N TYR A 362 -3.00 14.55 1.55
CA TYR A 362 -3.54 13.26 1.98
C TYR A 362 -2.61 12.58 3.00
N LEU A 363 -1.31 12.47 2.73
CA LEU A 363 -0.34 11.84 3.64
C LEU A 363 -0.29 12.53 5.01
N LEU A 364 -0.43 13.86 5.03
CA LEU A 364 -0.51 14.65 6.25
C LEU A 364 -1.88 14.51 6.94
N SER A 365 -2.99 14.37 6.23
CA SER A 365 -4.32 14.24 6.81
C SER A 365 -4.61 12.83 7.34
N ASP A 366 -4.14 11.78 6.66
CA ASP A 366 -4.41 10.38 7.04
C ASP A 366 -3.39 9.80 8.00
N THR A 367 -3.80 9.64 9.27
CA THR A 367 -2.99 8.97 10.31
C THR A 367 -2.77 7.49 10.05
N ASN A 368 -3.57 6.87 9.19
CA ASN A 368 -3.58 5.43 8.95
C ASN A 368 -2.73 5.03 7.75
N SER A 369 -2.26 5.99 6.96
CA SER A 369 -1.38 5.72 5.81
C SER A 369 -0.12 4.96 6.20
N GLY A 370 0.35 5.14 7.45
CA GLY A 370 1.61 4.59 7.94
C GLY A 370 2.83 5.31 7.37
N ILE A 371 2.62 6.45 6.71
CA ILE A 371 3.67 7.34 6.22
C ILE A 371 3.87 8.48 7.22
N ARG A 372 5.13 8.81 7.48
CA ARG A 372 5.52 9.92 8.33
C ARG A 372 6.40 10.89 7.54
N ILE A 373 6.11 12.17 7.66
CA ILE A 373 6.91 13.26 7.10
C ILE A 373 7.48 14.05 8.29
N ASP A 374 8.79 14.27 8.32
CA ASP A 374 9.44 15.04 9.40
C ASP A 374 9.54 16.52 9.08
N ASN A 375 9.91 16.86 7.83
CA ASN A 375 10.08 18.24 7.42
C ASN A 375 9.31 18.49 6.11
N LEU A 376 8.59 19.59 6.05
CA LEU A 376 8.00 20.15 4.85
C LEU A 376 8.83 21.36 4.42
N VAL A 377 9.33 21.34 3.19
CA VAL A 377 10.17 22.40 2.63
C VAL A 377 9.40 23.12 1.54
N VAL A 378 9.27 24.44 1.66
CA VAL A 378 8.51 25.29 0.75
C VAL A 378 9.33 26.50 0.30
N PRO A 379 9.12 27.05 -0.90
CA PRO A 379 9.80 28.26 -1.35
C PRO A 379 9.39 29.47 -0.50
N MET A 380 10.36 30.30 -0.11
CA MET A 380 10.12 31.49 0.71
C MET A 380 9.39 32.58 -0.07
N TYR A 381 9.65 32.72 -1.35
CA TYR A 381 9.12 33.74 -2.26
C TYR A 381 8.13 33.16 -3.28
N GLY A 382 7.65 31.92 -3.04
CA GLY A 382 6.69 31.24 -3.91
C GLY A 382 5.24 31.64 -3.64
N ASP A 383 4.32 30.91 -4.23
CA ASP A 383 2.86 31.06 -4.07
C ASP A 383 2.39 30.43 -2.73
N ILE A 384 2.72 31.11 -1.61
CA ILE A 384 2.42 30.65 -0.26
C ILE A 384 0.90 30.66 0.03
N GLU A 385 0.12 31.55 -0.62
CA GLU A 385 -1.33 31.62 -0.39
C GLU A 385 -2.03 30.31 -0.77
N ASN A 386 -1.69 29.72 -1.91
CA ASN A 386 -2.23 28.44 -2.36
C ASN A 386 -1.72 27.25 -1.53
N MET A 387 -0.64 27.40 -0.77
CA MET A 387 -0.12 26.40 0.15
C MET A 387 -0.77 26.43 1.55
N GLY A 388 -1.66 27.39 1.84
CA GLY A 388 -2.20 27.62 3.18
C GLY A 388 -2.79 26.37 3.85
N GLU A 389 -3.61 25.59 3.15
CA GLU A 389 -4.17 24.32 3.67
C GLU A 389 -3.09 23.29 3.98
N LEU A 390 -2.07 23.17 3.13
CA LEU A 390 -0.94 22.25 3.32
C LEU A 390 -0.13 22.61 4.56
N LEU A 391 0.17 23.91 4.74
CA LEU A 391 0.90 24.43 5.91
C LEU A 391 0.12 24.19 7.21
N GLU A 392 -1.20 24.43 7.20
CA GLU A 392 -2.07 24.16 8.35
C GLU A 392 -2.09 22.68 8.73
N LEU A 393 -2.12 21.78 7.73
CA LEU A 393 -2.04 20.34 7.96
C LEU A 393 -0.68 19.93 8.53
N ALA A 394 0.42 20.51 8.05
CA ALA A 394 1.77 20.25 8.56
C ALA A 394 1.90 20.69 10.03
N GLU A 395 1.44 21.88 10.37
CA GLU A 395 1.42 22.40 11.75
C GLU A 395 0.60 21.49 12.68
N LYS A 396 -0.61 21.10 12.29
CA LYS A 396 -1.47 20.17 13.06
C LYS A 396 -0.80 18.83 13.32
N ARG A 397 0.08 18.40 12.44
CA ARG A 397 0.85 17.15 12.56
C ARG A 397 2.17 17.29 13.31
N GLY A 398 2.58 18.53 13.61
CA GLY A 398 3.88 18.81 14.19
C GLY A 398 5.03 18.54 13.24
N VAL A 399 4.79 18.65 11.93
CA VAL A 399 5.82 18.60 10.88
C VAL A 399 6.57 19.93 10.90
N ASN A 400 7.89 19.88 10.86
CA ASN A 400 8.71 21.06 10.82
C ASN A 400 8.62 21.72 9.43
N ILE A 401 8.30 23.02 9.37
CA ILE A 401 8.21 23.77 8.11
C ILE A 401 9.50 24.55 7.91
N ILE A 402 10.15 24.35 6.76
CA ILE A 402 11.40 24.99 6.36
C ILE A 402 11.12 25.83 5.12
N TYR A 403 11.46 27.12 5.20
CA TYR A 403 11.39 28.03 4.06
C TYR A 403 12.78 28.14 3.42
N MET A 404 12.84 27.97 2.08
CA MET A 404 14.09 28.10 1.33
C MET A 404 13.91 29.05 0.15
N ASP A 405 14.98 29.79 -0.16
CA ASP A 405 15.03 30.75 -1.27
C ASP A 405 16.09 30.37 -2.30
N GLY A 406 16.03 30.99 -3.46
CA GLY A 406 17.06 30.85 -4.50
C GLY A 406 18.44 31.22 -3.98
N GLY A 407 19.44 30.38 -4.24
CA GLY A 407 20.79 30.48 -3.70
C GLY A 407 21.00 29.68 -2.41
N SER A 408 19.94 29.16 -1.76
CA SER A 408 20.08 28.27 -0.61
C SER A 408 20.57 26.88 -1.02
N GLN A 409 21.36 26.27 -0.16
CA GLN A 409 21.86 24.92 -0.35
C GLN A 409 21.57 24.05 0.89
N MET A 410 21.10 22.85 0.67
CA MET A 410 20.93 21.85 1.71
C MET A 410 21.70 20.58 1.37
N SER A 411 22.20 19.87 2.37
CA SER A 411 22.81 18.57 2.16
C SER A 411 22.23 17.53 3.10
N CYS A 412 21.93 16.36 2.56
CA CYS A 412 21.38 15.22 3.29
C CYS A 412 22.29 14.00 3.17
N GLY A 413 22.29 13.12 4.18
CA GLY A 413 23.13 11.92 4.19
C GLY A 413 24.51 12.15 4.81
N LYS A 414 25.34 11.09 4.78
CA LYS A 414 26.70 11.09 5.37
C LYS A 414 27.73 10.63 4.36
N ASP A 415 28.93 11.18 4.44
CA ASP A 415 30.10 10.77 3.68
C ASP A 415 29.85 10.65 2.14
N ALA A 416 30.22 9.53 1.55
CA ALA A 416 30.11 9.27 0.10
C ALA A 416 28.66 9.16 -0.41
N ALA A 417 27.65 9.10 0.46
CA ALA A 417 26.22 9.09 0.11
C ALA A 417 25.56 10.45 0.36
N LYS A 418 26.35 11.51 0.45
CA LYS A 418 25.85 12.87 0.64
C LYS A 418 25.18 13.35 -0.64
N VAL A 419 23.93 13.77 -0.51
CA VAL A 419 23.12 14.40 -1.56
C VAL A 419 23.14 15.89 -1.32
N TRP A 420 23.42 16.66 -2.35
CA TRP A 420 23.31 18.11 -2.32
C TRP A 420 22.06 18.55 -3.06
N LEU A 421 21.34 19.48 -2.48
CA LEU A 421 20.14 20.10 -3.04
C LEU A 421 20.37 21.59 -3.08
N ASN A 422 20.50 22.13 -4.28
CA ASN A 422 20.69 23.55 -4.53
C ASN A 422 19.34 24.14 -4.96
N PHE A 423 18.82 25.09 -4.22
CA PHE A 423 17.65 25.88 -4.58
C PHE A 423 18.09 27.00 -5.51
N LEU A 424 17.54 27.02 -6.70
CA LEU A 424 17.93 27.97 -7.72
C LEU A 424 16.90 29.09 -7.90
N HIS A 425 15.59 28.80 -7.66
CA HIS A 425 14.48 29.72 -7.87
C HIS A 425 13.30 29.34 -6.94
N PRO A 426 12.40 30.28 -6.56
CA PRO A 426 12.52 31.73 -6.69
C PRO A 426 13.49 32.34 -5.69
N SER A 427 14.02 33.55 -6.02
CA SER A 427 14.89 34.33 -5.15
C SER A 427 14.18 35.60 -4.62
N GLU A 428 14.79 36.30 -3.66
CA GLU A 428 14.29 37.62 -3.18
C GLU A 428 14.12 38.64 -4.32
N LYS A 429 14.81 38.45 -5.43
CA LYS A 429 14.81 39.37 -6.56
C LYS A 429 13.72 39.06 -7.60
N THR A 430 13.06 37.92 -7.46
CA THR A 430 12.03 37.48 -8.39
C THR A 430 10.85 38.44 -8.39
N ASP A 431 10.53 39.04 -9.52
CA ASP A 431 9.39 39.97 -9.73
C ASP A 431 8.34 39.35 -10.66
N ILE A 432 8.09 38.06 -10.51
CA ILE A 432 7.11 37.30 -11.28
C ILE A 432 5.85 37.13 -10.41
N LYS A 433 4.66 37.12 -11.05
CA LYS A 433 3.37 36.98 -10.37
C LYS A 433 2.64 35.69 -10.71
N ASP A 434 3.01 35.02 -11.79
CA ASP A 434 2.41 33.75 -12.16
C ASP A 434 2.85 32.67 -11.19
N ALA A 435 1.90 31.90 -10.68
CA ALA A 435 2.15 30.87 -9.67
C ALA A 435 3.06 29.75 -10.20
N ASN A 436 2.90 29.40 -11.48
CA ASN A 436 3.73 28.38 -12.13
C ASN A 436 5.17 28.88 -12.29
N ASP A 437 5.35 30.13 -12.74
CA ASP A 437 6.66 30.74 -12.88
C ASP A 437 7.38 31.01 -11.54
N LEU A 438 6.68 30.90 -10.42
CA LEU A 438 7.22 30.89 -9.05
C LEU A 438 7.52 29.48 -8.52
N SER A 439 7.47 28.45 -9.36
CA SER A 439 7.82 27.08 -8.97
C SER A 439 9.25 27.00 -8.48
N ALA A 440 9.47 26.29 -7.37
CA ALA A 440 10.82 26.05 -6.89
C ALA A 440 11.61 25.18 -7.88
N VAL A 441 12.77 25.70 -8.29
CA VAL A 441 13.75 24.95 -9.09
C VAL A 441 14.83 24.39 -8.18
N ILE A 442 14.98 23.07 -8.21
CA ILE A 442 15.89 22.33 -7.32
C ILE A 442 16.86 21.54 -8.18
N ARG A 443 18.17 21.78 -8.00
CA ARG A 443 19.23 20.99 -8.62
C ARG A 443 19.82 20.04 -7.58
N LEU A 444 19.64 18.75 -7.81
CA LEU A 444 20.22 17.69 -7.03
C LEU A 444 21.57 17.29 -7.59
N GLU A 445 22.54 17.07 -6.71
CA GLU A 445 23.85 16.50 -7.05
C GLU A 445 24.17 15.28 -6.21
N TYR A 446 24.57 14.20 -6.87
CA TYR A 446 24.99 12.98 -6.22
C TYR A 446 26.09 12.27 -7.04
N ARG A 447 27.28 12.08 -6.44
CA ARG A 447 28.42 11.38 -7.07
C ARG A 447 28.83 11.91 -8.45
N GLY A 448 28.70 13.21 -8.67
CA GLY A 448 29.06 13.85 -9.94
C GLY A 448 27.95 13.80 -10.98
N TYR A 449 26.81 13.22 -10.68
CA TYR A 449 25.60 13.30 -11.50
C TYR A 449 24.62 14.32 -10.94
N SER A 450 23.83 14.90 -11.82
CA SER A 450 22.89 15.97 -11.48
C SER A 450 21.51 15.74 -12.05
N VAL A 451 20.48 16.12 -11.29
CA VAL A 451 19.08 16.10 -11.69
C VAL A 451 18.46 17.46 -11.43
N LEU A 452 17.84 18.05 -12.43
CA LEU A 452 17.14 19.33 -12.32
C LEU A 452 15.63 19.11 -12.27
N PHE A 453 15.01 19.59 -11.20
CA PHE A 453 13.56 19.59 -11.00
C PHE A 453 13.05 21.01 -11.14
N THR A 454 12.12 21.24 -12.06
CA THR A 454 11.65 22.57 -12.45
C THR A 454 10.19 22.85 -12.05
N GLY A 455 9.51 21.88 -11.42
CA GLY A 455 8.08 22.00 -11.16
C GLY A 455 7.32 22.36 -12.43
N ASP A 456 6.50 23.39 -12.35
CA ASP A 456 5.73 23.93 -13.48
C ASP A 456 6.27 25.25 -14.03
N LEU A 457 7.57 25.50 -13.83
CA LEU A 457 8.26 26.71 -14.32
C LEU A 457 7.96 26.93 -15.80
N GLY A 458 7.48 28.12 -16.13
CA GLY A 458 7.25 28.58 -17.49
C GLY A 458 8.40 29.42 -18.04
N GLU A 459 8.23 29.95 -19.29
CA GLU A 459 9.28 30.66 -20.00
C GLU A 459 9.76 31.94 -19.32
N ASP A 460 8.92 32.62 -18.53
CA ASP A 460 9.31 33.84 -17.81
C ASP A 460 10.24 33.51 -16.65
N GLY A 461 9.92 32.46 -15.87
CA GLY A 461 10.80 31.95 -14.81
C GLY A 461 12.10 31.37 -15.35
N GLU A 462 12.08 30.66 -16.49
CA GLU A 462 13.29 30.16 -17.16
C GLU A 462 14.23 31.30 -17.57
N ARG A 463 13.70 32.37 -18.12
CA ARG A 463 14.50 33.55 -18.52
C ARG A 463 15.12 34.25 -17.32
N GLU A 464 14.39 34.39 -16.22
CA GLU A 464 14.94 34.93 -14.98
C GLU A 464 16.06 34.06 -14.47
N LEU A 465 15.85 32.75 -14.34
CA LEU A 465 16.82 31.77 -13.86
C LEU A 465 18.12 31.77 -14.69
N ILE A 466 18.01 31.85 -16.04
CA ILE A 466 19.17 31.99 -16.95
C ILE A 466 19.91 33.31 -16.68
N SER A 467 19.15 34.42 -16.49
CA SER A 467 19.75 35.74 -16.26
C SER A 467 20.53 35.85 -14.95
N GLU A 468 20.18 35.06 -13.94
CA GLU A 468 20.91 34.98 -12.66
C GLU A 468 22.28 34.32 -12.80
N GLY A 469 22.53 33.59 -13.89
CA GLY A 469 23.86 33.07 -14.27
C GLY A 469 24.36 31.92 -13.40
N GLY A 470 23.48 31.22 -12.71
CA GLY A 470 23.80 29.99 -11.96
C GLY A 470 24.12 28.80 -12.88
N ASP A 471 24.76 27.76 -12.33
CA ASP A 471 24.96 26.50 -13.05
C ASP A 471 23.64 25.72 -13.13
N LEU A 472 23.06 25.64 -14.34
CA LEU A 472 21.82 24.92 -14.64
C LEU A 472 22.07 23.54 -15.25
N SER A 473 23.34 23.20 -15.56
CA SER A 473 23.65 21.94 -16.24
C SER A 473 23.18 20.73 -15.43
N ALA A 474 22.53 19.77 -16.11
CA ALA A 474 22.02 18.58 -15.45
C ALA A 474 21.96 17.38 -16.40
N ASP A 475 22.43 16.22 -15.96
CA ASP A 475 22.37 14.97 -16.71
C ASP A 475 20.90 14.52 -16.93
N VAL A 476 20.02 14.79 -15.96
CA VAL A 476 18.60 14.47 -16.03
C VAL A 476 17.76 15.73 -15.78
N LEU A 477 16.84 16.02 -16.70
CA LEU A 477 15.87 17.11 -16.57
C LEU A 477 14.47 16.54 -16.30
N LYS A 478 13.80 16.96 -15.21
CA LYS A 478 12.35 16.89 -15.11
C LYS A 478 11.77 18.04 -15.94
N VAL A 479 11.13 17.72 -17.05
CA VAL A 479 10.55 18.69 -17.99
C VAL A 479 9.50 19.55 -17.28
N GLY A 480 9.60 20.87 -17.45
CA GLY A 480 8.71 21.84 -16.82
C GLY A 480 7.26 21.69 -17.25
N HIS A 481 6.33 21.96 -16.33
CA HIS A 481 4.90 22.07 -16.56
C HIS A 481 4.33 20.91 -17.41
N HIS A 482 4.75 19.69 -17.09
CA HIS A 482 4.31 18.43 -17.71
C HIS A 482 4.53 18.37 -19.24
N GLY A 483 5.44 19.18 -19.77
CA GLY A 483 5.66 19.31 -21.22
C GLY A 483 4.74 20.32 -21.90
N SER A 484 4.34 21.38 -21.20
CA SER A 484 3.62 22.51 -21.76
C SER A 484 4.44 23.20 -22.86
N ARG A 485 3.78 23.72 -23.89
CA ARG A 485 4.45 24.54 -24.94
C ARG A 485 5.06 25.84 -24.40
N TYR A 486 4.58 26.30 -23.26
CA TYR A 486 5.01 27.53 -22.59
C TYR A 486 6.10 27.30 -21.54
N SER A 487 6.74 26.16 -21.56
CA SER A 487 7.86 25.78 -20.68
C SER A 487 8.93 25.05 -21.48
N THR A 488 10.08 24.84 -20.87
CA THR A 488 11.21 24.10 -21.46
C THR A 488 11.62 24.68 -22.80
N SER A 489 11.93 26.00 -22.79
CA SER A 489 12.33 26.75 -23.95
C SER A 489 13.67 26.27 -24.54
N GLY A 490 13.90 26.52 -25.82
CA GLY A 490 15.15 26.14 -26.46
C GLY A 490 16.39 26.85 -25.87
N GLU A 491 16.22 28.03 -25.24
CA GLU A 491 17.28 28.73 -24.52
C GLU A 491 17.59 28.02 -23.20
N PHE A 492 16.56 27.65 -22.47
CA PHE A 492 16.68 26.89 -21.23
C PHE A 492 17.33 25.51 -21.46
N LEU A 493 16.89 24.78 -22.50
CA LEU A 493 17.49 23.49 -22.85
C LEU A 493 18.97 23.59 -23.20
N ARG A 494 19.41 24.66 -23.87
CA ARG A 494 20.86 24.88 -24.11
C ARG A 494 21.64 25.20 -22.86
N ALA A 495 21.02 25.78 -21.82
CA ALA A 495 21.65 26.05 -20.54
C ALA A 495 21.74 24.82 -19.65
N VAL A 496 20.74 23.92 -19.74
CA VAL A 496 20.68 22.68 -18.96
C VAL A 496 21.48 21.57 -19.62
N ASP A 497 21.45 21.42 -20.94
CA ASP A 497 22.14 20.42 -21.76
C ASP A 497 21.92 18.98 -21.25
N PRO A 498 20.66 18.51 -21.10
CA PRO A 498 20.37 17.23 -20.46
C PRO A 498 20.59 16.05 -21.40
N ASP A 499 21.16 14.95 -20.88
CA ASP A 499 21.20 13.66 -21.58
C ASP A 499 19.82 12.98 -21.59
N LEU A 500 19.05 13.14 -20.50
CA LEU A 500 17.73 12.53 -20.32
C LEU A 500 16.69 13.56 -19.85
N ALA A 501 15.56 13.61 -20.54
CA ALA A 501 14.41 14.42 -20.19
C ALA A 501 13.22 13.55 -19.76
N ILE A 502 12.69 13.78 -18.55
CA ILE A 502 11.57 13.01 -18.00
C ILE A 502 10.33 13.89 -17.95
N ILE A 503 9.25 13.40 -18.56
CA ILE A 503 7.95 14.06 -18.60
C ILE A 503 6.98 13.30 -17.68
N SER A 504 6.49 13.98 -16.64
CA SER A 504 5.37 13.49 -15.84
C SER A 504 4.08 14.05 -16.40
N ALA A 505 3.24 13.21 -17.00
CA ALA A 505 1.95 13.61 -17.55
C ALA A 505 0.95 12.47 -17.52
N GLY A 506 -0.34 12.78 -17.51
CA GLY A 506 -1.42 11.79 -17.51
C GLY A 506 -1.87 11.42 -18.91
N GLU A 507 -2.19 10.15 -19.13
CA GLU A 507 -2.84 9.69 -20.36
C GLU A 507 -4.20 10.40 -20.51
N ASN A 508 -4.51 10.90 -21.72
CA ASN A 508 -5.75 11.62 -22.03
C ASN A 508 -6.01 12.84 -21.13
N ASN A 509 -4.97 13.55 -20.71
CA ASN A 509 -5.11 14.76 -19.92
C ASN A 509 -5.79 15.89 -20.73
N ARG A 510 -6.56 16.74 -20.04
CA ARG A 510 -7.34 17.82 -20.66
C ARG A 510 -6.49 18.94 -21.25
N TYR A 511 -5.22 19.02 -20.91
CA TYR A 511 -4.30 20.07 -21.32
C TYR A 511 -3.59 19.74 -22.64
N GLY A 512 -3.61 18.46 -23.05
CA GLY A 512 -2.90 17.97 -24.22
C GLY A 512 -1.39 17.82 -24.00
N HIS A 513 -0.94 17.74 -22.76
CA HIS A 513 0.47 17.55 -22.42
C HIS A 513 0.93 16.09 -22.65
N PRO A 514 2.17 15.86 -23.10
CA PRO A 514 3.11 16.88 -23.57
C PRO A 514 2.71 17.45 -24.93
N HIS A 515 2.95 18.73 -25.16
CA HIS A 515 2.71 19.37 -26.45
C HIS A 515 3.81 19.00 -27.47
N GLY A 516 3.44 18.93 -28.75
CA GLY A 516 4.36 18.59 -29.82
C GLY A 516 5.56 19.52 -29.92
N GLU A 517 5.34 20.84 -29.70
CA GLU A 517 6.38 21.85 -29.72
C GLU A 517 7.46 21.63 -28.67
N THR A 518 7.08 21.10 -27.50
CA THR A 518 8.04 20.75 -26.44
C THR A 518 8.84 19.50 -26.81
N LEU A 519 8.18 18.49 -27.38
CA LEU A 519 8.86 17.28 -27.85
C LEU A 519 9.84 17.60 -28.99
N GLU A 520 9.47 18.48 -29.91
CA GLU A 520 10.36 18.97 -31.00
C GLU A 520 11.60 19.69 -30.44
N ARG A 521 11.45 20.50 -29.37
CA ARG A 521 12.59 21.19 -28.73
C ARG A 521 13.52 20.20 -28.02
N LEU A 522 12.96 19.17 -27.34
CA LEU A 522 13.73 18.13 -26.70
C LEU A 522 14.50 17.28 -27.71
N ASP A 523 13.88 16.89 -28.81
CA ASP A 523 14.53 16.16 -29.90
C ASP A 523 15.66 17.00 -30.54
N ALA A 524 15.42 18.30 -30.75
CA ALA A 524 16.41 19.20 -31.29
C ALA A 524 17.62 19.44 -30.38
N CYS A 525 17.50 19.30 -29.07
CA CYS A 525 18.65 19.37 -28.16
C CYS A 525 19.38 18.02 -28.01
N GLY A 526 18.81 16.91 -28.50
CA GLY A 526 19.42 15.58 -28.49
C GLY A 526 19.21 14.81 -27.19
N ALA A 527 18.32 15.24 -26.31
CA ALA A 527 18.00 14.53 -25.08
C ALA A 527 17.15 13.28 -25.34
N ASP A 528 17.46 12.18 -24.69
CA ASP A 528 16.56 11.03 -24.63
C ASP A 528 15.31 11.38 -23.83
N VAL A 529 14.11 11.06 -24.35
CA VAL A 529 12.84 11.44 -23.72
C VAL A 529 12.12 10.22 -23.17
N MET A 530 11.75 10.26 -21.89
CA MET A 530 10.87 9.27 -21.27
C MET A 530 9.65 9.94 -20.63
N SER A 531 8.46 9.38 -20.86
CA SER A 531 7.20 9.89 -20.31
C SER A 531 6.55 8.85 -19.39
N THR A 532 5.95 9.31 -18.29
CA THR A 532 5.12 8.44 -17.44
C THR A 532 3.91 7.88 -18.18
N ILE A 533 3.46 8.52 -19.26
CA ILE A 533 2.41 8.00 -20.15
C ILE A 533 2.84 6.69 -20.79
N ASP A 534 4.07 6.60 -21.28
CA ASP A 534 4.56 5.46 -22.05
C ASP A 534 5.17 4.37 -21.18
N TYR A 535 5.86 4.76 -20.12
CA TYR A 535 6.67 3.87 -19.30
C TYR A 535 6.08 3.60 -17.90
N GLY A 536 4.95 4.22 -17.52
CA GLY A 536 4.45 4.19 -16.14
C GLY A 536 5.42 4.94 -15.20
N ALA A 537 5.59 4.48 -13.97
CA ALA A 537 6.60 5.06 -13.09
C ALA A 537 8.02 4.83 -13.68
N ILE A 538 8.88 5.86 -13.58
CA ILE A 538 10.25 5.83 -14.12
C ILE A 538 11.23 5.89 -12.94
N CYS A 539 12.16 4.94 -12.87
CA CYS A 539 13.21 4.91 -11.86
C CYS A 539 14.57 5.17 -12.50
N VAL A 540 15.23 6.21 -12.04
CA VAL A 540 16.61 6.56 -12.37
C VAL A 540 17.49 6.08 -11.23
N GLU A 541 18.40 5.16 -11.49
CA GLU A 541 19.38 4.65 -10.54
C GLU A 541 20.75 5.23 -10.87
N ILE A 542 21.40 5.83 -9.87
CA ILE A 542 22.75 6.39 -9.98
C ILE A 542 23.70 5.47 -9.23
N THR A 543 24.62 4.87 -9.95
CA THR A 543 25.64 3.96 -9.44
C THR A 543 27.06 4.43 -9.80
N ASP A 544 28.09 3.77 -9.29
CA ASP A 544 29.48 4.04 -9.68
C ASP A 544 29.73 3.74 -11.19
N GLY A 545 28.85 2.98 -11.83
CA GLY A 545 28.92 2.61 -13.25
C GLY A 545 28.14 3.53 -14.20
N GLY A 546 27.44 4.54 -13.69
CA GLY A 546 26.63 5.45 -14.49
C GLY A 546 25.16 5.52 -14.05
N ILE A 547 24.37 6.15 -14.90
CA ILE A 547 22.92 6.24 -14.77
C ILE A 547 22.27 5.05 -15.49
N SER A 548 21.35 4.38 -14.81
CA SER A 548 20.45 3.40 -15.44
C SER A 548 18.99 3.80 -15.23
N VAL A 549 18.16 3.57 -16.24
CA VAL A 549 16.76 4.01 -16.22
C VAL A 549 15.83 2.84 -16.50
N THR A 550 14.78 2.69 -15.72
CA THR A 550 13.80 1.60 -15.83
C THR A 550 12.38 2.15 -15.75
N GLY A 551 11.51 1.77 -16.70
CA GLY A 551 10.07 2.04 -16.64
C GLY A 551 9.29 0.85 -16.07
N TYR A 552 8.15 1.14 -15.45
CA TYR A 552 7.33 0.15 -14.72
C TYR A 552 5.90 0.03 -15.29
N ARG A 553 5.72 0.13 -16.60
CA ARG A 553 4.41 -0.06 -17.23
C ARG A 553 4.07 -1.54 -17.45
#